data_d4a876ff4c568e73e0e69675a3e31971
#
_entry.id   d4a876ff4c568e73e0e69675a3e31971
#
_cell.length_a   1.000
_cell.length_b   1.000
_cell.length_c   1.000
_cell.angle_alpha   90.00
_cell.angle_beta   90.00
_cell.angle_gamma   90.00
#
_symmetry.space_group_name_H-M   'P 1'
#
loop_
_entity.id
_entity.type
_entity.pdbx_description
1 polymer ?
#
loop_
_entity_poly.entity_id
_entity_poly.type
_entity_poly.pdbx_seq_one_letter_code
_entity_poly.pdbx_strand_id
1 'polypeptide(L)'
;MHLLPQSLLWRTFLLIAGLMVVAVMAWAAIFARAEREPRARELAQMVVSVVNLTRAALLTTQPDKRLELLIELSDREGIRVYPSEDEEKIAPLLERAVFLQMVAVEVRRQLGGDTRISVDRDGEAGFWVSFRIEGDDEY
;
A
#
# COMPACT_ATOMS: atom_id res chain seq x y z
N MET A 1 -22.09 -46.49 -3.67
CA MET A 1 -21.49 -45.73 -2.53
C MET A 1 -22.60 -44.92 -1.86
N HIS A 2 -23.27 -45.51 -0.85
CA HIS A 2 -24.32 -44.78 -0.10
C HIS A 2 -23.68 -44.16 1.16
N LEU A 3 -23.24 -42.91 1.04
CA LEU A 3 -22.73 -42.09 2.15
C LEU A 3 -23.82 -41.27 2.82
N LEU A 4 -25.13 -41.60 2.56
CA LEU A 4 -26.22 -40.93 3.22
C LEU A 4 -26.52 -41.56 4.55
N PRO A 5 -26.33 -40.84 5.65
CA PRO A 5 -26.59 -41.36 7.00
C PRO A 5 -28.08 -41.66 7.16
N GLN A 6 -28.40 -42.91 7.50
CA GLN A 6 -29.79 -43.40 7.62
C GLN A 6 -30.48 -43.01 8.93
N SER A 7 -29.74 -42.45 9.92
CA SER A 7 -30.33 -42.01 11.18
C SER A 7 -30.67 -40.51 11.15
N LEU A 8 -31.82 -40.17 11.66
CA LEU A 8 -32.32 -38.79 11.78
C LEU A 8 -31.34 -37.89 12.58
N LEU A 9 -30.74 -38.45 13.61
CA LEU A 9 -29.73 -37.81 14.46
C LEU A 9 -28.48 -37.40 13.67
N TRP A 10 -28.00 -38.28 12.79
CA TRP A 10 -26.82 -37.97 11.98
C TRP A 10 -27.08 -36.87 10.94
N ARG A 11 -28.26 -36.87 10.36
CA ARG A 11 -28.67 -35.78 9.42
C ARG A 11 -28.75 -34.43 10.13
N THR A 12 -29.34 -34.41 11.34
CA THR A 12 -29.43 -33.19 12.15
C THR A 12 -28.04 -32.70 12.57
N PHE A 13 -27.17 -33.63 12.98
CA PHE A 13 -25.79 -33.33 13.34
C PHE A 13 -25.03 -32.71 12.17
N LEU A 14 -25.11 -33.30 10.96
CA LEU A 14 -24.46 -32.76 9.77
C LEU A 14 -24.98 -31.37 9.40
N LEU A 15 -26.28 -31.11 9.53
CA LEU A 15 -26.87 -29.82 9.26
C LEU A 15 -26.35 -28.76 10.23
N ILE A 16 -26.31 -29.08 11.51
CA ILE A 16 -25.78 -28.15 12.54
C ILE A 16 -24.29 -27.92 12.34
N ALA A 17 -23.51 -28.96 12.08
CA ALA A 17 -22.08 -28.86 11.81
C ALA A 17 -21.81 -28.03 10.55
N GLY A 18 -22.55 -28.26 9.48
CA GLY A 18 -22.47 -27.49 8.25
C GLY A 18 -22.81 -26.02 8.44
N LEU A 19 -23.89 -25.75 9.20
CA LEU A 19 -24.28 -24.37 9.52
C LEU A 19 -23.19 -23.67 10.35
N MET A 20 -22.59 -24.35 11.32
CA MET A 20 -21.47 -23.80 12.10
C MET A 20 -20.26 -23.47 11.24
N VAL A 21 -19.88 -24.36 10.33
CA VAL A 21 -18.76 -24.12 9.40
C VAL A 21 -19.04 -22.90 8.52
N VAL A 22 -20.24 -22.81 7.95
CA VAL A 22 -20.63 -21.64 7.14
C VAL A 22 -20.60 -20.35 7.96
N ALA A 23 -21.11 -20.36 9.18
CA ALA A 23 -21.10 -19.20 10.07
C ALA A 23 -19.68 -18.74 10.41
N VAL A 24 -18.77 -19.68 10.73
CA VAL A 24 -17.36 -19.38 11.01
C VAL A 24 -16.65 -18.83 9.77
N MET A 25 -16.89 -19.43 8.60
CA MET A 25 -16.29 -18.93 7.35
C MET A 25 -16.80 -17.53 6.97
N ALA A 26 -18.09 -17.27 7.14
CA ALA A 26 -18.68 -15.95 6.91
C ALA A 26 -18.08 -14.91 7.87
N TRP A 27 -17.97 -15.24 9.14
CA TRP A 27 -17.35 -14.37 10.14
C TRP A 27 -15.88 -14.09 9.82
N ALA A 28 -15.09 -15.13 9.50
CA ALA A 28 -13.69 -14.98 9.10
C ALA A 28 -13.51 -14.10 7.85
N ALA A 29 -14.40 -14.25 6.86
CA ALA A 29 -14.37 -13.42 5.66
C ALA A 29 -14.69 -11.94 5.93
N ILE A 30 -15.65 -11.68 6.83
CA ILE A 30 -15.98 -10.30 7.26
C ILE A 30 -14.81 -9.69 8.02
N PHE A 31 -14.23 -10.44 8.96
CA PHE A 31 -13.09 -9.99 9.75
C PHE A 31 -11.86 -9.69 8.90
N ALA A 32 -11.54 -10.60 7.96
CA ALA A 32 -10.42 -10.39 7.03
C ALA A 32 -10.58 -9.15 6.13
N ARG A 33 -11.82 -8.76 5.82
CA ARG A 33 -12.08 -7.51 5.09
C ARG A 33 -11.97 -6.28 5.99
N ALA A 34 -12.50 -6.37 7.21
CA ALA A 34 -12.47 -5.27 8.16
C ALA A 34 -11.06 -4.85 8.59
N GLU A 35 -10.07 -5.77 8.59
CA GLU A 35 -8.68 -5.46 8.93
C GLU A 35 -7.87 -4.81 7.80
N ARG A 36 -8.27 -4.99 6.54
CA ARG A 36 -7.49 -4.48 5.40
C ARG A 36 -7.53 -2.96 5.29
N GLU A 37 -8.65 -2.37 5.56
CA GLU A 37 -8.85 -0.92 5.41
C GLU A 37 -8.07 -0.10 6.43
N PRO A 38 -8.08 -0.41 7.75
CA PRO A 38 -7.25 0.31 8.72
C PRO A 38 -5.75 0.19 8.41
N ARG A 39 -5.28 -1.01 8.07
CA ARG A 39 -3.86 -1.23 7.72
C ARG A 39 -3.42 -0.44 6.48
N ALA A 40 -4.29 -0.31 5.47
CA ALA A 40 -3.99 0.50 4.30
C ALA A 40 -3.90 1.98 4.65
N ARG A 41 -4.75 2.47 5.55
CA ARG A 41 -4.69 3.86 6.03
C ARG A 41 -3.44 4.14 6.85
N GLU A 42 -3.05 3.24 7.76
CA GLU A 42 -1.83 3.36 8.56
C GLU A 42 -0.59 3.42 7.66
N LEU A 43 -0.49 2.51 6.68
CA LEU A 43 0.62 2.52 5.72
C LEU A 43 0.63 3.82 4.90
N ALA A 44 -0.53 4.26 4.41
CA ALA A 44 -0.64 5.51 3.66
C ALA A 44 -0.20 6.72 4.50
N GLN A 45 -0.61 6.78 5.77
CA GLN A 45 -0.19 7.86 6.68
C GLN A 45 1.31 7.85 6.91
N MET A 46 1.92 6.67 7.07
CA MET A 46 3.37 6.54 7.20
C MET A 46 4.08 7.08 5.95
N VAL A 47 3.65 6.66 4.77
CA VAL A 47 4.21 7.13 3.48
C VAL A 47 4.07 8.65 3.35
N VAL A 48 2.89 9.20 3.59
CA VAL A 48 2.62 10.64 3.53
C VAL A 48 3.49 11.42 4.52
N SER A 49 3.67 10.90 5.74
CA SER A 49 4.54 11.50 6.74
C SER A 49 5.98 11.56 6.28
N VAL A 50 6.51 10.47 5.72
CA VAL A 50 7.86 10.39 5.16
C VAL A 50 8.02 11.40 4.02
N VAL A 51 7.09 11.44 3.07
CA VAL A 51 7.13 12.39 1.94
C VAL A 51 7.13 13.84 2.44
N ASN A 52 6.24 14.18 3.36
CA ASN A 52 6.16 15.54 3.91
C ASN A 52 7.42 15.94 4.68
N LEU A 53 7.99 15.03 5.47
CA LEU A 53 9.25 15.27 6.18
C LEU A 53 10.41 15.47 5.21
N THR A 54 10.53 14.62 4.21
CA THR A 54 11.56 14.72 3.17
C THR A 54 11.42 16.03 2.40
N ARG A 55 10.18 16.38 1.99
CA ARG A 55 9.89 17.66 1.32
C ARG A 55 10.28 18.86 2.19
N ALA A 56 9.91 18.86 3.46
CA ALA A 56 10.26 19.93 4.38
C ALA A 56 11.78 20.04 4.58
N ALA A 57 12.49 18.93 4.69
CA ALA A 57 13.94 18.90 4.78
C ALA A 57 14.60 19.48 3.51
N LEU A 58 14.13 19.13 2.33
CA LEU A 58 14.66 19.65 1.06
C LEU A 58 14.38 21.15 0.88
N LEU A 59 13.21 21.64 1.32
CA LEU A 59 12.87 23.07 1.26
C LEU A 59 13.74 23.92 2.19
N THR A 60 14.13 23.38 3.34
CA THR A 60 14.98 24.08 4.31
C THR A 60 16.45 23.98 4.03
N THR A 61 16.86 23.01 3.19
CA THR A 61 18.26 22.77 2.84
C THR A 61 18.68 23.64 1.65
N GLN A 62 19.88 24.22 1.71
CA GLN A 62 20.46 24.97 0.60
C GLN A 62 20.61 24.06 -0.63
N PRO A 63 20.38 24.57 -1.85
CA PRO A 63 20.37 23.75 -3.08
C PRO A 63 21.66 22.93 -3.29
N ASP A 64 22.81 23.48 -2.93
CA ASP A 64 24.14 22.85 -3.02
C ASP A 64 24.33 21.67 -2.05
N LYS A 65 23.55 21.61 -0.96
CA LYS A 65 23.59 20.56 0.06
C LYS A 65 22.47 19.53 -0.07
N ARG A 66 21.53 19.72 -0.98
CA ARG A 66 20.40 18.79 -1.17
C ARG A 66 20.86 17.39 -1.54
N LEU A 67 21.86 17.26 -2.42
CA LEU A 67 22.38 15.97 -2.81
C LEU A 67 23.01 15.20 -1.63
N GLU A 68 23.76 15.88 -0.78
CA GLU A 68 24.35 15.30 0.43
C GLU A 68 23.28 14.78 1.38
N LEU A 69 22.22 15.58 1.60
CA LEU A 69 21.06 15.18 2.40
C LEU A 69 20.35 13.94 1.83
N LEU A 70 20.17 13.87 0.52
CA LEU A 70 19.52 12.72 -0.14
C LEU A 70 20.35 11.44 0.01
N ILE A 71 21.68 11.54 -0.09
CA ILE A 71 22.59 10.40 0.14
C ILE A 71 22.49 9.95 1.60
N GLU A 72 22.49 10.87 2.56
CA GLU A 72 22.38 10.53 3.97
C GLU A 72 21.04 9.88 4.32
N LEU A 73 19.92 10.34 3.75
CA LEU A 73 18.61 9.73 3.91
C LEU A 73 18.58 8.31 3.34
N SER A 74 19.21 8.10 2.18
CA SER A 74 19.30 6.77 1.56
C SER A 74 20.08 5.78 2.42
N ASP A 75 21.22 6.20 2.95
CA ASP A 75 22.13 5.32 3.69
C ASP A 75 21.61 4.98 5.09
N ARG A 76 20.95 5.93 5.77
CA ARG A 76 20.49 5.72 7.15
C ARG A 76 19.08 5.21 7.26
N GLU A 77 18.16 5.72 6.45
CA GLU A 77 16.72 5.45 6.58
C GLU A 77 16.21 4.50 5.49
N GLY A 78 17.03 4.18 4.51
CA GLY A 78 16.63 3.36 3.37
C GLY A 78 15.58 4.05 2.48
N ILE A 79 15.45 5.37 2.61
CA ILE A 79 14.54 6.19 1.79
C ILE A 79 15.31 6.68 0.59
N ARG A 80 15.01 6.14 -0.58
CA ARG A 80 15.63 6.58 -1.83
C ARG A 80 14.81 7.69 -2.45
N VAL A 81 15.44 8.81 -2.71
CA VAL A 81 14.83 9.97 -3.35
C VAL A 81 15.63 10.35 -4.57
N TYR A 82 14.97 10.45 -5.70
CA TYR A 82 15.59 10.81 -6.97
C TYR A 82 14.81 11.93 -7.64
N PRO A 83 15.49 12.82 -8.39
CA PRO A 83 14.81 13.71 -9.30
C PRO A 83 13.98 12.91 -10.31
N SER A 84 12.77 13.36 -10.61
CA SER A 84 11.92 12.72 -11.61
C SER A 84 12.42 13.08 -13.01
N GLU A 85 12.57 12.08 -13.88
CA GLU A 85 12.95 12.24 -15.27
C GLU A 85 11.75 11.93 -16.17
N ASP A 86 11.63 12.63 -17.31
CA ASP A 86 10.49 12.47 -18.24
C ASP A 86 10.45 11.09 -18.92
N GLU A 87 11.58 10.39 -18.99
CA GLU A 87 11.71 9.07 -19.64
C GLU A 87 11.64 7.88 -18.68
N GLU A 88 11.27 8.09 -17.42
CA GLU A 88 11.20 7.03 -16.42
C GLU A 88 10.22 5.92 -16.81
N LYS A 89 10.68 4.68 -16.75
CA LYS A 89 9.84 3.49 -16.92
C LYS A 89 9.14 3.15 -15.60
N ILE A 90 7.96 3.67 -15.43
CA ILE A 90 7.14 3.47 -14.24
C ILE A 90 6.16 2.33 -14.49
N ALA A 91 6.26 1.24 -13.74
CA ALA A 91 5.29 0.16 -13.80
C ALA A 91 4.02 0.54 -13.00
N PRO A 92 2.83 0.54 -13.63
CA PRO A 92 1.59 0.84 -12.93
C PRO A 92 1.30 -0.21 -11.86
N LEU A 93 0.59 0.21 -10.81
CA LEU A 93 0.07 -0.71 -9.80
C LEU A 93 -0.77 -1.81 -10.46
N LEU A 94 -0.40 -3.06 -10.21
CA LEU A 94 -1.14 -4.21 -10.72
C LEU A 94 -2.58 -4.19 -10.18
N GLU A 95 -3.56 -4.42 -11.06
CA GLU A 95 -4.99 -4.46 -10.70
C GLU A 95 -5.30 -5.49 -9.60
N ARG A 96 -4.49 -6.54 -9.51
CA ARG A 96 -4.63 -7.60 -8.50
C ARG A 96 -4.14 -7.20 -7.10
N ALA A 97 -3.40 -6.11 -6.96
CA ALA A 97 -2.88 -5.64 -5.69
C ALA A 97 -3.89 -4.71 -4.98
N VAL A 98 -5.08 -5.21 -4.67
CA VAL A 98 -6.18 -4.46 -4.04
C VAL A 98 -5.72 -3.65 -2.82
N PHE A 99 -4.87 -4.22 -1.98
CA PHE A 99 -4.33 -3.54 -0.81
C PHE A 99 -3.49 -2.31 -1.18
N LEU A 100 -2.55 -2.46 -2.13
CA LEU A 100 -1.72 -1.35 -2.60
C LEU A 100 -2.52 -0.27 -3.32
N GLN A 101 -3.60 -0.66 -4.02
CA GLN A 101 -4.53 0.31 -4.61
C GLN A 101 -5.25 1.13 -3.53
N MET A 102 -5.68 0.51 -2.43
CA MET A 102 -6.28 1.23 -1.30
C MET A 102 -5.28 2.21 -0.68
N VAL A 103 -4.03 1.79 -0.48
CA VAL A 103 -2.93 2.67 -0.03
C VAL A 103 -2.74 3.82 -1.00
N ALA A 104 -2.66 3.55 -2.30
CA ALA A 104 -2.45 4.57 -3.33
C ALA A 104 -3.59 5.61 -3.39
N VAL A 105 -4.83 5.17 -3.25
CA VAL A 105 -5.99 6.08 -3.17
C VAL A 105 -5.85 7.01 -1.97
N GLU A 106 -5.50 6.47 -0.82
CA GLU A 106 -5.34 7.26 0.41
C GLU A 106 -4.15 8.23 0.33
N VAL A 107 -3.02 7.80 -0.23
CA VAL A 107 -1.84 8.65 -0.46
C VAL A 107 -2.19 9.80 -1.41
N ARG A 108 -2.84 9.51 -2.55
CA ARG A 108 -3.28 10.57 -3.49
C ARG A 108 -4.26 11.54 -2.87
N ARG A 109 -5.12 11.07 -1.99
CA ARG A 109 -6.07 11.94 -1.28
C ARG A 109 -5.35 12.98 -0.41
N GLN A 110 -4.19 12.64 0.15
CA GLN A 110 -3.44 13.49 1.08
C GLN A 110 -2.35 14.32 0.39
N LEU A 111 -1.66 13.77 -0.61
CA LEU A 111 -0.57 14.45 -1.33
C LEU A 111 -1.03 15.17 -2.60
N GLY A 112 -2.20 14.82 -3.14
CA GLY A 112 -2.75 15.37 -4.37
C GLY A 112 -3.00 14.31 -5.43
N GLY A 113 -3.99 14.56 -6.31
CA GLY A 113 -4.41 13.62 -7.36
C GLY A 113 -3.34 13.33 -8.41
N ASP A 114 -2.42 14.26 -8.62
CA ASP A 114 -1.33 14.16 -9.60
C ASP A 114 -0.15 13.30 -9.11
N THR A 115 -0.17 12.86 -7.84
CA THR A 115 0.87 12.00 -7.28
C THR A 115 0.96 10.68 -8.05
N ARG A 116 2.12 10.43 -8.66
CA ARG A 116 2.42 9.15 -9.32
C ARG A 116 2.84 8.13 -8.27
N ILE A 117 2.29 6.92 -8.37
CA ILE A 117 2.58 5.82 -7.44
C ILE A 117 2.87 4.58 -8.26
N SER A 118 4.00 3.93 -7.96
CA SER A 118 4.47 2.75 -8.66
C SER A 118 5.02 1.70 -7.69
N VAL A 119 5.13 0.47 -8.14
CA VAL A 119 5.79 -0.65 -7.44
C VAL A 119 7.14 -1.02 -8.05
N ASP A 120 7.48 -0.39 -9.16
CA ASP A 120 8.75 -0.57 -9.84
C ASP A 120 9.15 0.74 -10.53
N ARG A 121 10.42 1.08 -10.46
CA ARG A 121 11.03 2.18 -11.18
C ARG A 121 12.31 1.69 -11.82
N ASP A 122 12.39 1.71 -13.13
CA ASP A 122 13.56 1.29 -13.94
C ASP A 122 14.09 -0.12 -13.61
N GLY A 123 13.17 -1.04 -13.21
CA GLY A 123 13.51 -2.40 -12.79
C GLY A 123 13.89 -2.53 -11.32
N GLU A 124 13.80 -1.46 -10.55
CA GLU A 124 13.98 -1.48 -9.11
C GLU A 124 12.64 -1.59 -8.39
N ALA A 125 12.42 -2.76 -7.76
CA ALA A 125 11.20 -3.02 -7.01
C ALA A 125 11.14 -2.18 -5.73
N GLY A 126 10.00 -1.53 -5.50
CA GLY A 126 9.79 -0.68 -4.33
C GLY A 126 8.42 -0.03 -4.35
N PHE A 127 8.06 0.72 -3.32
CA PHE A 127 6.88 1.56 -3.32
C PHE A 127 7.31 3.00 -3.58
N TRP A 128 7.10 3.44 -4.82
CA TRP A 128 7.56 4.73 -5.31
C TRP A 128 6.42 5.74 -5.29
N VAL A 129 6.69 6.93 -4.78
CA VAL A 129 5.71 8.01 -4.68
C VAL A 129 6.36 9.30 -5.14
N SER A 130 5.79 9.94 -6.16
CA SER A 130 6.26 11.26 -6.60
C SER A 130 5.71 12.38 -5.72
N PHE A 131 6.50 13.42 -5.53
CA PHE A 131 6.07 14.67 -4.90
C PHE A 131 6.77 15.86 -5.54
N ARG A 132 6.17 17.04 -5.44
CA ARG A 132 6.73 18.28 -5.98
C ARG A 132 7.28 19.16 -4.87
N ILE A 133 8.42 19.77 -5.14
CA ILE A 133 8.95 20.90 -4.37
C ILE A 133 8.52 22.17 -5.08
N GLU A 134 8.44 23.30 -4.39
CA GLU A 134 8.09 24.61 -4.96
C GLU A 134 8.99 24.94 -6.16
N GLY A 135 8.38 25.16 -7.30
CA GLY A 135 9.00 25.25 -8.60
C GLY A 135 8.61 24.08 -9.50
N ASP A 136 9.32 23.87 -10.59
CA ASP A 136 9.05 22.79 -11.55
C ASP A 136 9.72 21.45 -11.19
N ASP A 137 10.42 21.37 -10.06
CA ASP A 137 11.15 20.16 -9.67
C ASP A 137 10.19 19.09 -9.06
N GLU A 138 10.02 17.97 -9.75
CA GLU A 138 9.31 16.78 -9.27
C GLU A 138 10.32 15.70 -8.80
N TYR A 139 10.05 15.05 -7.68
CA TYR A 139 10.85 13.97 -7.09
C TYR A 139 10.01 12.71 -6.84
#